data_679ac43cc9af65d2fb388188f06b4389
#
_entry.id   679ac43cc9af65d2fb388188f06b4389
#
_cell.length_a   1.000
_cell.length_b   1.000
_cell.length_c   1.000
_cell.angle_alpha   90.00
_cell.angle_beta   90.00
_cell.angle_gamma   90.00
#
_symmetry.space_group_name_H-M   'P 1'
#
loop_
_entity.id
_entity.type
_entity.pdbx_description
1 polymer ?
#
loop_
_entity_poly.entity_id
_entity_poly.type
_entity_poly.pdbx_seq_one_letter_code
_entity_poly.pdbx_strand_id
1 'polypeptide(L)'
;MAGITSPFGIDRTAIVSWLTTIHSLVAYAARKFPLLAACVLLSLISVAMELTAMASLVPLMELAVGHVIPSTSKWSSVPRWLGYTPDIAFYVMMFLLLISLRLITSFASSLLVSYLSRQMIAHFSSEAFTAFVNSLAFEEIQQRSVGYFINLAGDEANRASQVITALLRLIPVAVLGLLYFSAVTYQSWWIAIGVLAFLASSLAALGQTFRR
;
A
#
# COMPACT_ATOMS: atom_id res chain seq x y z
N MET A 1 9.40 39.80 -3.77
CA MET A 1 9.90 38.47 -4.13
C MET A 1 8.76 37.74 -4.82
N ALA A 2 8.81 37.62 -6.14
CA ALA A 2 7.77 37.01 -6.95
C ALA A 2 7.81 35.50 -6.73
N GLY A 3 6.69 34.93 -6.24
CA GLY A 3 6.53 33.49 -6.04
C GLY A 3 6.62 32.77 -7.38
N ILE A 4 7.55 31.83 -7.49
CA ILE A 4 7.68 30.92 -8.63
C ILE A 4 6.47 29.99 -8.58
N THR A 5 5.42 30.36 -9.29
CA THR A 5 4.26 29.46 -9.50
C THR A 5 4.74 28.30 -10.37
N SER A 6 4.58 27.06 -9.86
CA SER A 6 4.85 25.88 -10.67
C SER A 6 3.89 25.84 -11.87
N PRO A 7 4.27 25.24 -13.02
CA PRO A 7 3.43 25.17 -14.21
C PRO A 7 2.08 24.45 -13.97
N PHE A 8 1.89 23.82 -12.81
CA PHE A 8 0.67 23.15 -12.38
C PHE A 8 -0.21 23.97 -11.42
N GLY A 9 0.14 25.23 -11.12
CA GLY A 9 -0.65 26.08 -10.23
C GLY A 9 -0.76 25.58 -8.77
N ILE A 10 0.05 24.60 -8.38
CA ILE A 10 0.04 24.03 -7.03
C ILE A 10 1.04 24.82 -6.19
N ASP A 11 0.54 25.48 -5.16
CA ASP A 11 1.37 26.23 -4.22
C ASP A 11 2.28 25.27 -3.45
N ARG A 12 3.60 25.45 -3.55
CA ARG A 12 4.58 24.62 -2.84
C ARG A 12 4.39 24.66 -1.33
N THR A 13 3.93 25.75 -0.80
CA THR A 13 3.65 25.90 0.64
C THR A 13 2.49 25.02 1.06
N ALA A 14 1.46 24.89 0.22
CA ALA A 14 0.34 24.00 0.45
C ALA A 14 0.78 22.53 0.44
N ILE A 15 1.63 22.10 -0.51
CA ILE A 15 2.13 20.72 -0.55
C ILE A 15 2.95 20.39 0.70
N VAL A 16 3.84 21.29 1.11
CA VAL A 16 4.69 21.08 2.29
C VAL A 16 3.83 20.98 3.55
N SER A 17 2.81 21.85 3.70
CA SER A 17 1.89 21.80 4.84
C SER A 17 1.08 20.50 4.87
N TRP A 18 0.63 20.00 3.71
CA TRP A 18 -0.06 18.71 3.60
C TRP A 18 0.85 17.54 4.00
N LEU A 19 2.08 17.52 3.51
CA LEU A 19 3.05 16.47 3.84
C LEU A 19 3.39 16.44 5.33
N THR A 20 3.59 17.60 5.95
CA THR A 20 3.85 17.68 7.39
C THR A 20 2.64 17.23 8.22
N THR A 21 1.42 17.57 7.80
CA THR A 21 0.18 17.12 8.46
C THR A 21 0.01 15.60 8.34
N ILE A 22 0.19 15.04 7.15
CA ILE A 22 0.12 13.58 6.94
C ILE A 22 1.20 12.88 7.77
N HIS A 23 2.44 13.37 7.75
CA HIS A 23 3.52 12.79 8.53
C HIS A 23 3.20 12.80 10.04
N SER A 24 2.70 13.90 10.58
CA SER A 24 2.34 14.00 12.00
C SER A 24 1.18 13.06 12.36
N LEU A 25 0.18 12.94 11.48
CA LEU A 25 -0.95 12.02 11.64
C LEU A 25 -0.49 10.55 11.64
N VAL A 26 0.37 10.18 10.69
CA VAL A 26 0.92 8.82 10.61
C VAL A 26 1.81 8.50 11.81
N ALA A 27 2.66 9.44 12.24
CA ALA A 27 3.52 9.27 13.40
C ALA A 27 2.71 9.12 14.70
N TYR A 28 1.63 9.90 14.85
CA TYR A 28 0.69 9.78 15.95
C TYR A 28 -0.01 8.41 15.95
N ALA A 29 -0.56 8.02 14.80
CA ALA A 29 -1.24 6.73 14.64
C ALA A 29 -0.29 5.54 14.89
N ALA A 30 0.96 5.60 14.41
CA ALA A 30 1.94 4.55 14.62
C ALA A 30 2.31 4.37 16.11
N ARG A 31 2.32 5.45 16.88
CA ARG A 31 2.57 5.37 18.33
C ARG A 31 1.37 4.81 19.11
N LYS A 32 0.17 5.16 18.69
CA LYS A 32 -1.07 4.80 19.40
C LYS A 32 -1.57 3.40 19.03
N PHE A 33 -1.30 2.97 17.79
CA PHE A 33 -1.80 1.69 17.26
C PHE A 33 -0.65 0.80 16.80
N PRO A 34 -0.05 0.00 17.69
CA PRO A 34 1.06 -0.90 17.32
C PRO A 34 0.67 -1.93 16.25
N LEU A 35 -0.62 -2.24 16.10
CA LEU A 35 -1.14 -3.10 15.05
C LEU A 35 -0.89 -2.57 13.64
N LEU A 36 -0.60 -1.27 13.46
CA LEU A 36 -0.18 -0.70 12.16
C LEU A 36 1.09 -1.38 11.63
N ALA A 37 2.07 -1.60 12.50
CA ALA A 37 3.30 -2.30 12.13
C ALA A 37 3.01 -3.74 11.69
N ALA A 38 2.11 -4.43 12.38
CA ALA A 38 1.67 -5.77 12.00
C ALA A 38 0.97 -5.80 10.63
N CYS A 39 0.13 -4.79 10.32
CA CYS A 39 -0.49 -4.66 9.01
C CYS A 39 0.55 -4.49 7.90
N VAL A 40 1.55 -3.63 8.11
CA VAL A 40 2.63 -3.40 7.13
C VAL A 40 3.44 -4.67 6.93
N LEU A 41 3.86 -5.33 8.01
CA LEU A 41 4.61 -6.59 7.93
C LEU A 41 3.83 -7.68 7.19
N LEU A 42 2.55 -7.87 7.52
CA LEU A 42 1.70 -8.87 6.86
C LEU A 42 1.54 -8.56 5.36
N SER A 43 1.41 -7.29 5.00
CA SER A 43 1.35 -6.84 3.61
C SER A 43 2.65 -7.08 2.86
N LEU A 44 3.81 -6.84 3.49
CA LEU A 44 5.11 -7.12 2.89
C LEU A 44 5.36 -8.62 2.71
N ILE A 45 4.93 -9.45 3.67
CA ILE A 45 4.97 -10.92 3.53
C ILE A 45 4.13 -11.36 2.33
N SER A 46 2.92 -10.80 2.16
CA SER A 46 2.06 -11.09 1.02
C SER A 46 2.73 -10.74 -0.32
N VAL A 47 3.41 -9.59 -0.40
CA VAL A 47 4.18 -9.17 -1.57
C VAL A 47 5.36 -10.14 -1.84
N ALA A 48 6.09 -10.54 -0.81
CA ALA A 48 7.20 -11.50 -0.97
C ALA A 48 6.72 -12.86 -1.49
N MET A 49 5.59 -13.34 -1.01
CA MET A 49 4.96 -14.58 -1.51
C MET A 49 4.52 -14.46 -2.97
N GLU A 50 3.96 -13.31 -3.36
CA GLU A 50 3.58 -13.03 -4.75
C GLU A 50 4.80 -13.09 -5.68
N LEU A 51 5.88 -12.40 -5.32
CA LEU A 51 7.11 -12.41 -6.10
C LEU A 51 7.71 -13.81 -6.22
N THR A 52 7.71 -14.57 -5.13
CA THR A 52 8.22 -15.95 -5.13
C THR A 52 7.33 -16.86 -5.99
N ALA A 53 6.01 -16.69 -5.94
CA ALA A 53 5.08 -17.42 -6.78
C ALA A 53 5.32 -17.11 -8.27
N MET A 54 5.45 -15.82 -8.64
CA MET A 54 5.73 -15.42 -10.01
C MET A 54 7.11 -15.93 -10.47
N ALA A 55 8.12 -15.88 -9.61
CA ALA A 55 9.43 -16.41 -9.92
C ALA A 55 9.42 -17.94 -10.16
N SER A 56 8.53 -18.68 -9.51
CA SER A 56 8.37 -20.12 -9.72
C SER A 56 7.76 -20.49 -11.07
N LEU A 57 7.16 -19.54 -11.79
CA LEU A 57 6.69 -19.77 -13.16
C LEU A 57 7.85 -19.95 -14.16
N VAL A 58 9.02 -19.37 -13.89
CA VAL A 58 10.19 -19.50 -14.80
C VAL A 58 10.58 -20.96 -14.98
N PRO A 59 10.94 -21.73 -13.93
CA PRO A 59 11.27 -23.13 -14.09
C PRO A 59 10.10 -23.98 -14.60
N LEU A 60 8.87 -23.59 -14.29
CA LEU A 60 7.68 -24.27 -14.79
C LEU A 60 7.55 -24.14 -16.32
N MET A 61 7.79 -22.94 -16.86
CA MET A 61 7.78 -22.67 -18.30
C MET A 61 8.93 -23.39 -19.01
N GLU A 62 10.13 -23.40 -18.44
CA GLU A 62 11.29 -24.14 -19.00
C GLU A 62 10.98 -25.62 -19.13
N LEU A 63 10.41 -26.23 -18.08
CA LEU A 63 10.01 -27.64 -18.10
C LEU A 63 8.85 -27.92 -19.06
N ALA A 64 7.89 -27.01 -19.17
CA ALA A 64 6.75 -27.16 -20.09
C ALA A 64 7.17 -27.15 -21.58
N VAL A 65 8.26 -26.45 -21.92
CA VAL A 65 8.86 -26.40 -23.25
C VAL A 65 9.78 -27.59 -23.48
N GLY A 66 9.97 -28.47 -22.50
CA GLY A 66 10.83 -29.65 -22.58
C GLY A 66 12.30 -29.38 -22.29
N HIS A 67 12.63 -28.20 -21.77
CA HIS A 67 14.00 -27.91 -21.36
C HIS A 67 14.26 -28.55 -19.99
N VAL A 68 15.38 -29.25 -19.87
CA VAL A 68 15.83 -29.81 -18.59
C VAL A 68 16.47 -28.70 -17.77
N ILE A 69 15.99 -28.47 -16.55
CA ILE A 69 16.59 -27.48 -15.64
C ILE A 69 18.01 -27.98 -15.29
N PRO A 70 19.07 -27.19 -15.61
CA PRO A 70 20.43 -27.56 -15.27
C PRO A 70 20.58 -27.80 -13.76
N SER A 71 21.36 -28.82 -13.42
CA SER A 71 21.62 -29.16 -12.01
C SER A 71 22.30 -28.04 -11.21
N THR A 72 22.93 -27.10 -11.90
CA THR A 72 23.60 -25.90 -11.34
C THR A 72 22.65 -24.72 -11.18
N SER A 73 21.42 -24.81 -11.69
CA SER A 73 20.43 -23.73 -11.54
C SER A 73 20.01 -23.56 -10.07
N LYS A 74 19.86 -22.30 -9.65
CA LYS A 74 19.32 -21.97 -8.33
C LYS A 74 17.94 -22.58 -8.10
N TRP A 75 17.15 -22.77 -9.15
CA TRP A 75 15.83 -23.38 -9.11
C TRP A 75 15.85 -24.87 -8.81
N SER A 76 16.90 -25.58 -9.17
CA SER A 76 17.06 -27.02 -8.86
C SER A 76 17.46 -27.28 -7.40
N SER A 77 17.98 -26.28 -6.70
CA SER A 77 18.43 -26.43 -5.30
C SER A 77 17.25 -26.57 -4.32
N VAL A 78 16.14 -25.91 -4.58
CA VAL A 78 14.96 -25.92 -3.69
C VAL A 78 14.32 -27.31 -3.60
N PRO A 79 13.95 -27.99 -4.72
CA PRO A 79 13.39 -29.33 -4.64
C PRO A 79 14.38 -30.34 -4.05
N ARG A 80 15.69 -30.23 -4.38
CA ARG A 80 16.72 -31.11 -3.82
C ARG A 80 16.84 -30.99 -2.30
N TRP A 81 16.81 -29.76 -1.79
CA TRP A 81 16.86 -29.53 -0.35
C TRP A 81 15.67 -30.17 0.36
N LEU A 82 14.51 -30.24 -0.30
CA LEU A 82 13.29 -30.92 0.18
C LEU A 82 13.27 -32.43 -0.12
N GLY A 83 14.31 -32.98 -0.79
CA GLY A 83 14.36 -34.39 -1.14
C GLY A 83 13.51 -34.81 -2.35
N TYR A 84 13.04 -33.84 -3.15
CA TYR A 84 12.24 -34.05 -4.36
C TYR A 84 13.07 -33.92 -5.64
N THR A 85 12.66 -34.61 -6.68
CA THR A 85 13.18 -34.38 -8.04
C THR A 85 12.56 -33.10 -8.62
N PRO A 86 13.34 -32.30 -9.39
CA PRO A 86 12.82 -31.08 -10.02
C PRO A 86 11.88 -31.44 -11.19
N ASP A 87 10.63 -31.78 -10.87
CA ASP A 87 9.59 -32.17 -11.82
C ASP A 87 8.54 -31.06 -11.97
N ILE A 88 7.81 -31.05 -13.08
CA ILE A 88 6.71 -30.11 -13.35
C ILE A 88 5.69 -30.13 -12.20
N ALA A 89 5.31 -31.32 -11.72
CA ALA A 89 4.35 -31.47 -10.64
C ALA A 89 4.78 -30.73 -9.36
N PHE A 90 6.07 -30.78 -9.02
CA PHE A 90 6.62 -30.07 -7.86
C PHE A 90 6.46 -28.55 -8.01
N TYR A 91 6.81 -27.96 -9.14
CA TYR A 91 6.71 -26.52 -9.35
C TYR A 91 5.26 -26.04 -9.43
N VAL A 92 4.35 -26.82 -10.02
CA VAL A 92 2.90 -26.52 -10.01
C VAL A 92 2.38 -26.52 -8.58
N MET A 93 2.72 -27.55 -7.79
CA MET A 93 2.28 -27.64 -6.39
C MET A 93 2.85 -26.48 -5.56
N MET A 94 4.12 -26.15 -5.74
CA MET A 94 4.76 -25.02 -5.07
C MET A 94 4.09 -23.68 -5.45
N PHE A 95 3.79 -23.46 -6.72
CA PHE A 95 3.09 -22.29 -7.19
C PHE A 95 1.69 -22.17 -6.58
N LEU A 96 0.90 -23.25 -6.61
CA LEU A 96 -0.44 -23.27 -6.01
C LEU A 96 -0.41 -23.02 -4.51
N LEU A 97 0.56 -23.62 -3.81
CA LEU A 97 0.74 -23.40 -2.37
C LEU A 97 1.08 -21.94 -2.05
N LEU A 98 2.02 -21.36 -2.79
CA LEU A 98 2.42 -19.96 -2.60
C LEU A 98 1.28 -18.98 -2.89
N ILE A 99 0.51 -19.20 -3.96
CA ILE A 99 -0.68 -18.38 -4.27
C ILE A 99 -1.74 -18.54 -3.19
N SER A 100 -2.01 -19.76 -2.73
CA SER A 100 -2.99 -20.00 -1.66
C SER A 100 -2.58 -19.28 -0.38
N LEU A 101 -1.31 -19.38 -0.01
CA LEU A 101 -0.76 -18.72 1.18
C LEU A 101 -0.80 -17.20 1.05
N ARG A 102 -0.50 -16.65 -0.16
CA ARG A 102 -0.67 -15.22 -0.47
C ARG A 102 -2.12 -14.78 -0.27
N LEU A 103 -3.09 -15.54 -0.79
CA LEU A 103 -4.51 -15.19 -0.66
C LEU A 103 -4.93 -15.15 0.81
N ILE A 104 -4.53 -16.12 1.61
CA ILE A 104 -4.81 -16.19 3.05
C ILE A 104 -4.18 -14.98 3.76
N THR A 105 -2.91 -14.68 3.47
CA THR A 105 -2.19 -13.55 4.08
C THR A 105 -2.79 -12.21 3.67
N SER A 106 -3.18 -12.05 2.40
CA SER A 106 -3.84 -10.85 1.88
C SER A 106 -5.22 -10.64 2.52
N PHE A 107 -5.99 -11.71 2.67
CA PHE A 107 -7.28 -11.67 3.36
C PHE A 107 -7.12 -11.29 4.83
N ALA A 108 -6.19 -11.90 5.54
CA ALA A 108 -5.88 -11.58 6.94
C ALA A 108 -5.45 -10.11 7.10
N SER A 109 -4.59 -9.61 6.18
CA SER A 109 -4.19 -8.20 6.15
C SER A 109 -5.39 -7.27 5.94
N SER A 110 -6.30 -7.61 5.02
CA SER A 110 -7.49 -6.81 4.74
C SER A 110 -8.45 -6.75 5.94
N LEU A 111 -8.63 -7.88 6.64
CA LEU A 111 -9.42 -7.92 7.87
C LEU A 111 -8.79 -7.06 8.97
N LEU A 112 -7.47 -7.17 9.15
CA LEU A 112 -6.75 -6.40 10.15
C LEU A 112 -6.82 -4.90 9.88
N VAL A 113 -6.66 -4.48 8.62
CA VAL A 113 -6.80 -3.08 8.20
C VAL A 113 -8.23 -2.57 8.46
N SER A 114 -9.25 -3.38 8.16
CA SER A 114 -10.65 -3.01 8.40
C SER A 114 -10.97 -2.89 9.89
N TYR A 115 -10.46 -3.78 10.71
CA TYR A 115 -10.59 -3.71 12.17
C TYR A 115 -9.91 -2.45 12.73
N LEU A 116 -8.67 -2.21 12.29
CA LEU A 116 -7.89 -1.06 12.71
C LEU A 116 -8.54 0.27 12.31
N SER A 117 -9.12 0.34 11.10
CA SER A 117 -9.86 1.52 10.62
C SER A 117 -11.03 1.86 11.55
N ARG A 118 -11.82 0.87 11.95
CA ARG A 118 -12.94 1.07 12.90
C ARG A 118 -12.44 1.54 14.27
N GLN A 119 -11.35 0.96 14.75
CA GLN A 119 -10.76 1.35 16.04
C GLN A 119 -10.22 2.77 16.00
N MET A 120 -9.59 3.18 14.88
CA MET A 120 -9.12 4.56 14.69
C MET A 120 -10.27 5.56 14.63
N ILE A 121 -11.37 5.26 13.93
CA ILE A 121 -12.54 6.12 13.87
C ILE A 121 -13.08 6.35 15.28
N ALA A 122 -13.31 5.28 16.04
CA ALA A 122 -13.82 5.37 17.40
C ALA A 122 -12.89 6.19 18.32
N HIS A 123 -11.57 5.99 18.18
CA HIS A 123 -10.59 6.70 18.97
C HIS A 123 -10.54 8.21 18.62
N PHE A 124 -10.43 8.54 17.32
CA PHE A 124 -10.39 9.94 16.87
C PHE A 124 -11.70 10.69 17.19
N SER A 125 -12.85 10.02 17.04
CA SER A 125 -14.14 10.58 17.42
C SER A 125 -14.22 10.88 18.93
N SER A 126 -13.78 9.95 19.76
CA SER A 126 -13.75 10.14 21.23
C SER A 126 -12.76 11.23 21.65
N GLU A 127 -11.59 11.27 21.02
CA GLU A 127 -10.57 12.28 21.33
C GLU A 127 -11.01 13.68 20.89
N ALA A 128 -11.61 13.81 19.69
CA ALA A 128 -12.20 15.05 19.21
C ALA A 128 -13.31 15.55 20.14
N PHE A 129 -14.18 14.64 20.58
CA PHE A 129 -15.26 14.98 21.52
C PHE A 129 -14.71 15.43 22.88
N THR A 130 -13.72 14.70 23.41
CA THR A 130 -13.08 15.04 24.70
C THR A 130 -12.34 16.38 24.65
N ALA A 131 -11.58 16.61 23.57
CA ALA A 131 -10.88 17.87 23.34
C ALA A 131 -11.88 19.03 23.25
N PHE A 132 -12.99 18.78 22.58
CA PHE A 132 -14.08 19.75 22.46
C PHE A 132 -14.68 20.12 23.82
N VAL A 133 -15.13 19.13 24.59
CA VAL A 133 -15.76 19.36 25.91
C VAL A 133 -14.82 20.08 26.87
N ASN A 134 -13.50 19.80 26.80
CA ASN A 134 -12.53 20.40 27.70
C ASN A 134 -12.01 21.77 27.24
N SER A 135 -12.12 22.13 25.96
CA SER A 135 -11.55 23.37 25.43
C SER A 135 -12.50 24.55 25.31
N LEU A 136 -13.79 24.29 25.31
CA LEU A 136 -14.78 25.34 25.06
C LEU A 136 -15.41 25.87 26.36
N ALA A 137 -15.38 27.21 26.51
CA ALA A 137 -16.27 27.87 27.43
C ALA A 137 -17.74 27.60 27.04
N PHE A 138 -18.60 27.44 28.02
CA PHE A 138 -20.03 27.12 27.83
C PHE A 138 -20.72 28.06 26.82
N GLU A 139 -20.28 29.32 26.74
CA GLU A 139 -20.78 30.31 25.80
C GLU A 139 -20.47 30.00 24.33
N GLU A 140 -19.29 29.44 24.04
CA GLU A 140 -18.91 29.00 22.65
C GLU A 140 -19.69 27.77 22.20
N ILE A 141 -20.04 26.87 23.12
CA ILE A 141 -20.88 25.69 22.84
C ILE A 141 -22.28 26.14 22.38
N GLN A 142 -22.86 27.18 23.05
CA GLN A 142 -24.19 27.70 22.69
C GLN A 142 -24.22 28.40 21.31
N GLN A 143 -23.11 28.96 20.86
CA GLN A 143 -23.04 29.67 19.57
C GLN A 143 -22.88 28.74 18.35
N ARG A 144 -22.42 27.50 18.53
CA ARG A 144 -22.21 26.54 17.45
C ARG A 144 -23.37 25.56 17.36
N SER A 145 -23.76 25.21 16.14
CA SER A 145 -24.81 24.23 15.91
C SER A 145 -24.39 22.82 16.32
N VAL A 146 -25.31 22.02 16.83
CA VAL A 146 -25.11 20.58 17.12
C VAL A 146 -24.58 19.84 15.91
N GLY A 147 -25.03 20.25 14.71
CA GLY A 147 -24.53 19.67 13.45
C GLY A 147 -23.02 19.85 13.22
N TYR A 148 -22.44 20.95 13.66
CA TYR A 148 -20.98 21.16 13.60
C TYR A 148 -20.22 20.09 14.40
N PHE A 149 -20.72 19.73 15.58
CA PHE A 149 -20.07 18.73 16.44
C PHE A 149 -20.22 17.32 15.94
N ILE A 150 -21.39 16.98 15.41
CA ILE A 150 -21.63 15.69 14.76
C ILE A 150 -20.68 15.53 13.57
N ASN A 151 -20.51 16.58 12.76
CA ASN A 151 -19.59 16.56 11.63
C ASN A 151 -18.12 16.40 12.10
N LEU A 152 -17.68 17.17 13.09
CA LEU A 152 -16.30 17.10 13.60
C LEU A 152 -15.98 15.74 14.20
N ALA A 153 -16.86 15.20 15.06
CA ALA A 153 -16.63 13.93 15.73
C ALA A 153 -16.86 12.71 14.82
N GLY A 154 -17.71 12.84 13.78
CA GLY A 154 -18.03 11.76 12.86
C GLY A 154 -17.22 11.83 11.55
N ASP A 155 -17.52 12.83 10.72
CA ASP A 155 -17.01 12.87 9.35
C ASP A 155 -15.51 13.16 9.29
N GLU A 156 -14.99 14.07 10.11
CA GLU A 156 -13.56 14.39 10.12
C GLU A 156 -12.73 13.24 10.72
N ALA A 157 -13.22 12.56 11.76
CA ALA A 157 -12.59 11.37 12.31
C ALA A 157 -12.55 10.23 11.28
N ASN A 158 -13.63 10.06 10.51
CA ASN A 158 -13.70 9.08 9.43
C ASN A 158 -12.72 9.42 8.30
N ARG A 159 -12.63 10.67 7.86
CA ARG A 159 -11.67 11.13 6.85
C ARG A 159 -10.22 10.88 7.29
N ALA A 160 -9.88 11.22 8.54
CA ALA A 160 -8.55 10.95 9.10
C ALA A 160 -8.20 9.46 9.07
N SER A 161 -9.12 8.60 9.48
CA SER A 161 -8.95 7.15 9.42
C SER A 161 -8.80 6.64 7.98
N GLN A 162 -9.57 7.19 7.02
CA GLN A 162 -9.47 6.81 5.60
C GLN A 162 -8.12 7.16 5.00
N VAL A 163 -7.53 8.31 5.35
CA VAL A 163 -6.17 8.69 4.88
C VAL A 163 -5.14 7.67 5.34
N ILE A 164 -5.15 7.29 6.62
CA ILE A 164 -4.22 6.28 7.15
C ILE A 164 -4.44 4.93 6.47
N THR A 165 -5.69 4.52 6.31
CA THR A 165 -6.05 3.25 5.65
C THR A 165 -5.62 3.24 4.18
N ALA A 166 -5.77 4.35 3.47
CA ALA A 166 -5.29 4.48 2.08
C ALA A 166 -3.77 4.36 1.99
N LEU A 167 -3.03 4.99 2.90
CA LEU A 167 -1.58 4.87 2.99
C LEU A 167 -1.13 3.44 3.27
N LEU A 168 -1.80 2.73 4.19
CA LEU A 168 -1.51 1.33 4.47
C LEU A 168 -1.70 0.42 3.25
N ARG A 169 -2.71 0.70 2.43
CA ARG A 169 -2.97 -0.04 1.19
C ARG A 169 -2.00 0.35 0.07
N LEU A 170 -1.50 1.58 0.06
CA LEU A 170 -0.56 2.06 -0.94
C LEU A 170 0.84 1.43 -0.77
N ILE A 171 1.29 1.18 0.46
CA ILE A 171 2.63 0.65 0.75
C ILE A 171 2.91 -0.65 0.00
N PRO A 172 2.11 -1.73 0.12
CA PRO A 172 2.37 -2.99 -0.58
C PRO A 172 2.33 -2.83 -2.10
N VAL A 173 1.42 -2.01 -2.63
CA VAL A 173 1.32 -1.75 -4.07
C VAL A 173 2.56 -1.01 -4.58
N ALA A 174 3.04 -0.01 -3.84
CA ALA A 174 4.24 0.74 -4.20
C ALA A 174 5.49 -0.15 -4.15
N VAL A 175 5.64 -0.97 -3.11
CA VAL A 175 6.77 -1.91 -3.00
C VAL A 175 6.74 -2.92 -4.14
N LEU A 176 5.58 -3.52 -4.43
CA LEU A 176 5.41 -4.46 -5.54
C LEU A 176 5.74 -3.80 -6.89
N GLY A 177 5.22 -2.60 -7.12
CA GLY A 177 5.49 -1.83 -8.33
C GLY A 177 6.97 -1.52 -8.52
N LEU A 178 7.66 -1.10 -7.45
CA LEU A 178 9.11 -0.84 -7.48
C LEU A 178 9.91 -2.11 -7.78
N LEU A 179 9.53 -3.25 -7.21
CA LEU A 179 10.21 -4.51 -7.43
C LEU A 179 10.02 -5.02 -8.85
N TYR A 180 8.80 -4.96 -9.38
CA TYR A 180 8.55 -5.32 -10.79
C TYR A 180 9.25 -4.36 -11.75
N PHE A 181 9.22 -3.07 -11.48
CA PHE A 181 9.92 -2.08 -12.27
C PHE A 181 11.45 -2.33 -12.28
N SER A 182 12.03 -2.64 -11.12
CA SER A 182 13.44 -3.01 -11.00
C SER A 182 13.78 -4.26 -11.79
N ALA A 183 12.94 -5.30 -11.73
CA ALA A 183 13.12 -6.52 -12.47
C ALA A 183 13.07 -6.30 -14.00
N VAL A 184 12.09 -5.51 -14.47
CA VAL A 184 11.95 -5.16 -15.89
C VAL A 184 13.14 -4.33 -16.37
N THR A 185 13.58 -3.35 -15.55
CA THR A 185 14.74 -2.51 -15.89
C THR A 185 16.02 -3.33 -16.01
N TYR A 186 16.21 -4.32 -15.12
CA TYR A 186 17.35 -5.23 -15.18
C TYR A 186 17.33 -6.11 -16.43
N GLN A 187 16.16 -6.57 -16.86
CA GLN A 187 16.00 -7.42 -18.04
C GLN A 187 16.07 -6.62 -19.34
N SER A 188 15.43 -5.46 -19.41
CA SER A 188 15.35 -4.63 -20.59
C SER A 188 15.01 -3.18 -20.25
N TRP A 189 16.01 -2.33 -20.23
CA TRP A 189 15.84 -0.91 -19.92
C TRP A 189 14.94 -0.14 -20.91
N TRP A 190 14.90 -0.59 -22.18
CA TRP A 190 14.02 0.00 -23.19
C TRP A 190 12.52 -0.19 -22.87
N ILE A 191 12.16 -1.38 -22.37
CA ILE A 191 10.79 -1.66 -21.95
C ILE A 191 10.43 -0.78 -20.73
N ALA A 192 11.36 -0.60 -19.79
CA ALA A 192 11.16 0.25 -18.62
C ALA A 192 10.87 1.71 -19.02
N ILE A 193 11.58 2.26 -20.01
CA ILE A 193 11.31 3.61 -20.56
C ILE A 193 9.93 3.68 -21.19
N GLY A 194 9.55 2.66 -21.97
CA GLY A 194 8.21 2.58 -22.57
C GLY A 194 7.10 2.61 -21.53
N VAL A 195 7.25 1.83 -20.45
CA VAL A 195 6.29 1.81 -19.33
C VAL A 195 6.20 3.17 -18.63
N LEU A 196 7.34 3.83 -18.37
CA LEU A 196 7.35 5.16 -17.78
C LEU A 196 6.68 6.21 -18.68
N ALA A 197 6.96 6.19 -19.97
CA ALA A 197 6.33 7.09 -20.94
C ALA A 197 4.81 6.87 -21.00
N PHE A 198 4.36 5.61 -20.96
CA PHE A 198 2.93 5.27 -20.91
C PHE A 198 2.26 5.76 -19.62
N LEU A 199 2.90 5.54 -18.46
CA LEU A 199 2.38 6.03 -17.18
C LEU A 199 2.32 7.56 -17.14
N ALA A 200 3.35 8.25 -17.60
CA ALA A 200 3.38 9.71 -17.66
C ALA A 200 2.28 10.27 -18.58
N SER A 201 2.07 9.67 -19.74
CA SER A 201 0.99 10.07 -20.67
C SER A 201 -0.39 9.83 -20.08
N SER A 202 -0.60 8.70 -19.40
CA SER A 202 -1.86 8.36 -18.73
C SER A 202 -2.18 9.34 -17.60
N LEU A 203 -1.19 9.70 -16.78
CA LEU A 203 -1.33 10.71 -15.72
C LEU A 203 -1.63 12.10 -16.28
N ALA A 204 -0.97 12.48 -17.39
CA ALA A 204 -1.23 13.75 -18.06
C ALA A 204 -2.67 13.80 -18.62
N ALA A 205 -3.15 12.73 -19.23
CA ALA A 205 -4.51 12.61 -19.74
C ALA A 205 -5.54 12.73 -18.62
N LEU A 206 -5.34 12.01 -17.50
CA LEU A 206 -6.19 12.12 -16.32
C LEU A 206 -6.19 13.54 -15.75
N GLY A 207 -5.03 14.17 -15.62
CA GLY A 207 -4.91 15.55 -15.14
C GLY A 207 -5.65 16.57 -16.01
N GLN A 208 -5.74 16.35 -17.33
CA GLN A 208 -6.52 17.19 -18.23
C GLN A 208 -8.04 16.98 -18.05
N THR A 209 -8.48 15.74 -17.79
CA THR A 209 -9.89 15.41 -17.58
C THR A 209 -10.45 16.05 -16.31
N PHE A 210 -9.65 16.10 -15.23
CA PHE A 210 -10.05 16.74 -13.96
C PHE A 210 -9.95 18.28 -13.97
N ARG A 211 -9.37 18.88 -15.01
CA ARG A 211 -9.33 20.35 -15.17
C ARG A 211 -10.53 20.93 -15.94
N ARG A 212 -11.33 20.08 -16.56
CA ARG A 212 -12.58 20.46 -17.21
C ARG A 212 -13.76 20.25 -16.29
#